data_7367a54d96f5fc4272610364e72f17a8
#
_entry.id   7367a54d96f5fc4272610364e72f17a8
#
_cell.length_a   1.000
_cell.length_b   1.000
_cell.length_c   1.000
_cell.angle_alpha   90.00
_cell.angle_beta   90.00
_cell.angle_gamma   90.00
#
_symmetry.space_group_name_H-M   'P 1'
#
loop_
_entity.id
_entity.type
_entity.pdbx_description
1 polymer ?
#
loop_
_entity_poly.entity_id
_entity_poly.type
_entity_poly.pdbx_seq_one_letter_code
_entity_poly.pdbx_strand_id
1 'polypeptide(L)'
;MQSPLDYEDRTLFAFDATRVDTLEYRMGAAMIRIQQDAGVTQGVRTWIPLVPSNYSLELKRTFFMVNTLASLRADERSSVSPEDAGIRASSHGIVITFLDGSKQALIIGNETRDRRGGPAWFVSISGSSEVFVIDQTVLSTLKAGFVR
;
A
#
# COMPACT_ATOMS: atom_id res chain seq x y z
N MET A 1 11.34 -24.52 22.33
CA MET A 1 11.87 -23.46 21.46
C MET A 1 10.99 -23.31 20.24
N GLN A 2 10.66 -22.10 19.91
CA GLN A 2 9.84 -21.85 18.76
C GLN A 2 10.64 -22.04 17.47
N SER A 3 10.10 -22.80 16.55
CA SER A 3 10.70 -22.99 15.25
C SER A 3 10.66 -21.70 14.43
N PRO A 4 11.69 -21.40 13.63
CA PRO A 4 11.60 -20.27 12.71
C PRO A 4 10.42 -20.34 11.75
N LEU A 5 9.91 -21.56 11.48
CA LEU A 5 8.74 -21.73 10.63
C LEU A 5 7.45 -21.25 11.29
N ASP A 6 7.42 -21.19 12.62
CA ASP A 6 6.26 -20.70 13.35
C ASP A 6 6.20 -19.18 13.39
N TYR A 7 7.26 -18.52 12.98
CA TYR A 7 7.38 -17.07 13.01
C TYR A 7 7.71 -16.54 11.63
N GLU A 8 6.70 -16.54 10.78
CA GLU A 8 6.82 -16.05 9.42
C GLU A 8 6.77 -14.53 9.39
N ASP A 9 7.74 -13.92 8.73
CA ASP A 9 7.74 -12.47 8.56
C ASP A 9 6.82 -12.10 7.39
N ARG A 10 5.70 -11.47 7.72
CA ARG A 10 4.70 -11.02 6.75
C ARG A 10 4.67 -9.50 6.65
N THR A 11 5.70 -8.84 7.15
CA THR A 11 5.78 -7.39 7.09
C THR A 11 6.05 -6.96 5.66
N LEU A 12 5.15 -6.14 5.11
CA LEU A 12 5.31 -5.56 3.79
C LEU A 12 6.03 -4.22 3.86
N PHE A 13 5.59 -3.36 4.79
CA PHE A 13 6.22 -2.07 5.02
C PHE A 13 6.42 -1.83 6.51
N ALA A 14 7.50 -1.13 6.84
CA ALA A 14 7.75 -0.62 8.18
C ALA A 14 8.50 0.70 8.01
N PHE A 15 7.78 1.82 7.94
CA PHE A 15 8.39 3.13 7.76
C PHE A 15 7.68 4.17 8.61
N ASP A 16 8.32 5.32 8.74
CA ASP A 16 7.76 6.46 9.45
C ASP A 16 6.88 7.25 8.48
N ALA A 17 5.59 7.35 8.80
CA ALA A 17 4.63 8.05 7.95
C ALA A 17 5.00 9.52 7.74
N THR A 18 5.73 10.13 8.67
CA THR A 18 6.15 11.53 8.54
C THR A 18 7.25 11.72 7.50
N ARG A 19 7.89 10.66 7.05
CA ARG A 19 8.93 10.72 6.03
C ARG A 19 8.41 10.58 4.61
N VAL A 20 7.12 10.37 4.45
CA VAL A 20 6.50 10.23 3.14
C VAL A 20 6.32 11.61 2.50
N ASP A 21 6.78 11.75 1.25
CA ASP A 21 6.55 12.96 0.47
C ASP A 21 5.26 12.82 -0.34
N THR A 22 5.20 11.81 -1.22
CA THR A 22 4.02 11.59 -2.05
C THR A 22 3.59 10.14 -2.02
N LEU A 23 2.29 9.92 -2.23
CA LEU A 23 1.70 8.61 -2.48
C LEU A 23 0.96 8.66 -3.81
N GLU A 24 1.12 7.61 -4.61
CA GLU A 24 0.49 7.52 -5.91
C GLU A 24 -0.24 6.19 -6.00
N TYR A 25 -1.55 6.25 -6.15
CA TYR A 25 -2.39 5.07 -6.38
C TYR A 25 -2.60 4.92 -7.88
N ARG A 26 -2.21 3.78 -8.41
CA ARG A 26 -2.38 3.44 -9.82
C ARG A 26 -3.38 2.31 -9.97
N MET A 27 -4.31 2.46 -10.90
CA MET A 27 -5.26 1.42 -11.25
C MET A 27 -5.47 1.46 -12.75
N GLY A 28 -4.66 0.68 -13.49
CA GLY A 28 -4.65 0.73 -14.94
C GLY A 28 -4.19 2.10 -15.44
N ALA A 29 -5.02 2.73 -16.25
CA ALA A 29 -4.73 4.06 -16.78
C ALA A 29 -5.07 5.19 -15.79
N ALA A 30 -5.84 4.88 -14.75
CA ALA A 30 -6.20 5.87 -13.74
C ALA A 30 -5.09 6.01 -12.71
N MET A 31 -4.90 7.23 -12.22
CA MET A 31 -3.87 7.51 -11.23
C MET A 31 -4.35 8.63 -10.30
N ILE A 32 -4.09 8.44 -9.01
CA ILE A 32 -4.36 9.47 -8.00
C ILE A 32 -3.04 9.69 -7.26
N ARG A 33 -2.60 10.94 -7.17
CA ARG A 33 -1.39 11.31 -6.44
C ARG A 33 -1.71 12.33 -5.38
N ILE A 34 -1.21 12.09 -4.17
CA ILE A 34 -1.37 13.01 -3.05
C ILE A 34 0.00 13.32 -2.46
N GLN A 35 0.12 14.48 -1.85
CA GLN A 35 1.37 14.93 -1.23
C GLN A 35 1.13 15.31 0.21
N GLN A 36 2.07 14.93 1.07
CA GLN A 36 2.05 15.35 2.46
C GLN A 36 2.61 16.77 2.57
N ASP A 37 1.80 17.67 3.13
CA ASP A 37 2.20 19.04 3.37
C ASP A 37 2.56 19.18 4.84
N ALA A 38 3.85 19.39 5.11
CA ALA A 38 4.39 19.39 6.47
C ALA A 38 4.53 20.79 7.05
N GLY A 39 4.27 21.82 6.26
CA GLY A 39 4.88 23.09 6.58
C GLY A 39 4.00 24.17 7.13
N VAL A 40 2.71 23.96 7.21
CA VAL A 40 1.89 25.16 7.23
C VAL A 40 1.44 25.57 8.63
N THR A 41 1.26 24.64 9.56
CA THR A 41 0.67 25.03 10.84
C THR A 41 1.25 24.21 11.98
N GLN A 42 2.36 24.67 12.52
CA GLN A 42 2.84 24.22 13.82
C GLN A 42 2.91 22.70 14.00
N GLY A 43 3.44 22.00 12.99
CA GLY A 43 3.60 20.57 13.09
C GLY A 43 2.36 19.74 12.74
N VAL A 44 1.27 20.36 12.38
CA VAL A 44 0.11 19.63 11.87
C VAL A 44 0.37 19.28 10.40
N ARG A 45 0.40 17.99 10.12
CA ARG A 45 0.58 17.51 8.75
C ARG A 45 -0.77 17.31 8.11
N THR A 46 -0.84 17.61 6.84
CA THR A 46 -2.04 17.39 6.04
C THR A 46 -1.67 16.78 4.70
N TRP A 47 -2.65 16.36 3.95
CA TRP A 47 -2.47 15.78 2.63
C TRP A 47 -3.21 16.61 1.61
N ILE A 48 -2.58 16.88 0.49
CA ILE A 48 -3.17 17.64 -0.59
C ILE A 48 -3.21 16.80 -1.86
N PRO A 49 -4.29 16.90 -2.64
CA PRO A 49 -4.36 16.19 -3.92
C PRO A 49 -3.48 16.89 -4.96
N LEU A 50 -2.68 16.10 -5.68
CA LEU A 50 -1.89 16.61 -6.79
C LEU A 50 -2.48 16.23 -8.14
N VAL A 51 -2.97 14.99 -8.26
CA VAL A 51 -3.54 14.48 -9.50
C VAL A 51 -4.74 13.60 -9.16
N PRO A 52 -5.93 13.95 -9.60
CA PRO A 52 -6.33 15.26 -10.10
C PRO A 52 -6.34 16.30 -8.98
N SER A 53 -5.98 17.52 -9.31
CA SER A 53 -5.82 18.57 -8.29
C SER A 53 -7.15 19.13 -7.78
N ASN A 54 -8.23 18.81 -8.46
CA ASN A 54 -9.54 19.40 -8.18
C ASN A 54 -10.46 18.51 -7.36
N TYR A 55 -9.96 17.37 -6.85
CA TYR A 55 -10.78 16.53 -5.99
C TYR A 55 -10.42 16.78 -4.51
N SER A 56 -11.31 16.38 -3.62
CA SER A 56 -11.09 16.55 -2.19
C SER A 56 -10.86 15.23 -1.51
N LEU A 57 -9.98 15.24 -0.50
CA LEU A 57 -9.67 14.09 0.32
C LEU A 57 -10.50 14.09 1.59
N GLU A 58 -10.88 12.91 2.04
CA GLU A 58 -11.37 12.71 3.40
C GLU A 58 -10.15 12.45 4.29
N LEU A 59 -9.70 13.51 4.99
CA LEU A 59 -8.41 13.48 5.69
C LEU A 59 -8.31 12.37 6.73
N LYS A 60 -9.38 12.06 7.44
CA LYS A 60 -9.35 10.98 8.41
C LYS A 60 -9.05 9.64 7.76
N ARG A 61 -9.66 9.38 6.61
CA ARG A 61 -9.40 8.15 5.85
C ARG A 61 -7.98 8.13 5.30
N THR A 62 -7.49 9.30 4.85
CA THR A 62 -6.12 9.40 4.34
C THR A 62 -5.11 9.12 5.45
N PHE A 63 -5.26 9.71 6.63
CA PHE A 63 -4.39 9.44 7.76
C PHE A 63 -4.43 7.97 8.18
N PHE A 64 -5.63 7.39 8.25
CA PHE A 64 -5.77 5.96 8.59
C PHE A 64 -5.05 5.08 7.56
N MET A 65 -5.23 5.38 6.28
CA MET A 65 -4.59 4.64 5.20
C MET A 65 -3.05 4.73 5.30
N VAL A 66 -2.52 5.93 5.52
CA VAL A 66 -1.07 6.11 5.60
C VAL A 66 -0.50 5.33 6.80
N ASN A 67 -1.16 5.37 7.94
CA ASN A 67 -0.71 4.63 9.11
C ASN A 67 -0.79 3.12 8.89
N THR A 68 -1.83 2.65 8.21
CA THR A 68 -1.97 1.24 7.84
C THR A 68 -0.84 0.82 6.90
N LEU A 69 -0.55 1.66 5.90
CA LEU A 69 0.50 1.39 4.93
C LEU A 69 1.88 1.39 5.59
N ALA A 70 2.12 2.30 6.53
CA ALA A 70 3.41 2.45 7.20
C ALA A 70 3.82 1.21 8.00
N SER A 71 2.85 0.43 8.45
CA SER A 71 3.09 -0.80 9.22
C SER A 71 2.32 -1.98 8.59
N LEU A 72 2.27 -2.03 7.28
CA LEU A 72 1.46 -3.00 6.56
C LEU A 72 2.02 -4.41 6.73
N ARG A 73 1.14 -5.32 7.12
CA ARG A 73 1.44 -6.75 7.18
C ARG A 73 0.45 -7.51 6.32
N ALA A 74 0.94 -8.56 5.66
CA ALA A 74 0.10 -9.44 4.88
C ALA A 74 -0.64 -10.42 5.78
N ASP A 75 -1.75 -10.95 5.28
CA ASP A 75 -2.48 -12.01 5.97
C ASP A 75 -1.71 -13.34 5.91
N GLU A 76 -1.08 -13.59 4.78
CA GLU A 76 -0.29 -14.80 4.60
C GLU A 76 0.75 -14.60 3.50
N ARG A 77 1.73 -15.49 3.50
CA ARG A 77 2.75 -15.58 2.47
C ARG A 77 2.33 -16.65 1.48
N SER A 78 2.47 -16.37 0.19
CA SER A 78 2.07 -17.29 -0.86
C SER A 78 3.28 -17.93 -1.52
N SER A 79 3.13 -19.18 -1.93
CA SER A 79 4.13 -19.88 -2.73
C SER A 79 3.91 -19.69 -4.23
N VAL A 80 2.87 -18.97 -4.62
CA VAL A 80 2.58 -18.69 -6.03
C VAL A 80 3.68 -17.76 -6.58
N SER A 81 4.12 -18.03 -7.81
CA SER A 81 5.15 -17.19 -8.44
C SER A 81 4.60 -15.78 -8.73
N PRO A 82 5.47 -14.76 -8.82
CA PRO A 82 5.02 -13.43 -9.20
C PRO A 82 4.31 -13.37 -10.55
N GLU A 83 4.70 -14.24 -11.48
CA GLU A 83 4.05 -14.31 -12.79
C GLU A 83 2.63 -14.85 -12.67
N ASP A 84 2.46 -15.95 -11.94
CA ASP A 84 1.15 -16.58 -11.76
C ASP A 84 0.22 -15.74 -10.89
N ALA A 85 0.79 -14.96 -9.98
CA ALA A 85 0.03 -14.04 -9.14
C ALA A 85 -0.36 -12.76 -9.87
N GLY A 86 0.11 -12.55 -11.10
CA GLY A 86 -0.19 -11.35 -11.86
C GLY A 86 0.58 -10.11 -11.41
N ILE A 87 1.65 -10.30 -10.66
CA ILE A 87 2.44 -9.20 -10.11
C ILE A 87 3.23 -8.49 -11.21
N ARG A 88 3.90 -9.25 -12.08
CA ARG A 88 4.81 -8.68 -13.08
C ARG A 88 4.09 -7.86 -14.14
N ALA A 89 2.88 -8.25 -14.48
CA ALA A 89 2.08 -7.56 -15.49
C ALA A 89 1.15 -6.52 -14.89
N SER A 90 1.20 -6.30 -13.58
CA SER A 90 0.25 -5.44 -12.90
C SER A 90 0.55 -3.97 -13.12
N SER A 91 -0.51 -3.21 -13.39
CA SER A 91 -0.48 -1.75 -13.37
C SER A 91 -1.28 -1.20 -12.18
N HIS A 92 -1.57 -2.04 -11.18
CA HIS A 92 -2.35 -1.69 -10.01
C HIS A 92 -1.44 -1.69 -8.79
N GLY A 93 -1.41 -0.60 -8.05
CA GLY A 93 -0.57 -0.53 -6.87
C GLY A 93 -0.44 0.85 -6.28
N ILE A 94 0.43 0.96 -5.29
CA ILE A 94 0.70 2.22 -4.58
C ILE A 94 2.20 2.47 -4.62
N VAL A 95 2.60 3.62 -5.13
CA VAL A 95 4.00 4.06 -5.13
C VAL A 95 4.19 5.07 -4.02
N ILE A 96 5.20 4.83 -3.19
CA ILE A 96 5.54 5.71 -2.06
C ILE A 96 6.86 6.38 -2.40
N THR A 97 6.87 7.72 -2.40
CA THR A 97 8.10 8.50 -2.54
C THR A 97 8.39 9.16 -1.19
N PHE A 98 9.58 8.94 -0.67
CA PHE A 98 9.99 9.48 0.61
C PHE A 98 10.68 10.82 0.44
N LEU A 99 10.83 11.57 1.54
CA LEU A 99 11.44 12.90 1.52
C LEU A 99 12.88 12.87 1.02
N ASP A 100 13.59 11.75 1.21
CA ASP A 100 14.96 11.61 0.72
C ASP A 100 15.06 11.24 -0.76
N GLY A 101 13.92 11.13 -1.43
CA GLY A 101 13.84 10.78 -2.85
C GLY A 101 13.74 9.29 -3.14
N SER A 102 13.91 8.43 -2.15
CA SER A 102 13.77 6.99 -2.34
C SER A 102 12.32 6.61 -2.58
N LYS A 103 12.10 5.48 -3.23
CA LYS A 103 10.76 5.00 -3.58
C LYS A 103 10.61 3.55 -3.22
N GLN A 104 9.38 3.20 -2.83
CA GLN A 104 8.94 1.82 -2.70
C GLN A 104 7.56 1.70 -3.32
N ALA A 105 7.19 0.49 -3.70
CA ALA A 105 5.87 0.28 -4.29
C ALA A 105 5.27 -1.02 -3.78
N LEU A 106 3.97 -0.95 -3.48
CA LEU A 106 3.14 -2.13 -3.28
C LEU A 106 2.49 -2.45 -4.60
N ILE A 107 2.76 -3.63 -5.13
CA ILE A 107 2.20 -4.09 -6.40
C ILE A 107 1.05 -5.02 -6.09
N ILE A 108 -0.13 -4.76 -6.64
CA ILE A 108 -1.34 -5.54 -6.41
C ILE A 108 -1.60 -6.37 -7.67
N GLY A 109 -1.61 -7.69 -7.49
CA GLY A 109 -1.80 -8.63 -8.58
C GLY A 109 -3.25 -9.10 -8.70
N ASN A 110 -3.41 -10.39 -9.02
CA ASN A 110 -4.71 -10.99 -9.25
C ASN A 110 -5.48 -11.19 -7.96
N GLU A 111 -6.79 -11.25 -8.10
CA GLU A 111 -7.67 -11.65 -7.01
C GLU A 111 -7.47 -13.12 -6.67
N THR A 112 -7.56 -13.44 -5.38
CA THR A 112 -7.47 -14.81 -4.88
C THR A 112 -8.41 -14.94 -3.69
N ARG A 113 -8.19 -15.95 -2.86
CA ARG A 113 -8.96 -16.18 -1.65
C ARG A 113 -8.01 -16.26 -0.45
N ASP A 114 -8.46 -15.75 0.69
CA ASP A 114 -7.73 -15.93 1.94
C ASP A 114 -8.01 -17.31 2.51
N ARG A 115 -7.41 -17.62 3.67
CA ARG A 115 -7.58 -18.92 4.32
C ARG A 115 -9.02 -19.22 4.72
N ARG A 116 -9.84 -18.18 4.85
CA ARG A 116 -11.26 -18.30 5.22
C ARG A 116 -12.15 -18.37 4.00
N GLY A 117 -11.58 -18.32 2.78
CA GLY A 117 -12.33 -18.33 1.54
C GLY A 117 -12.86 -16.97 1.12
N GLY A 118 -12.54 -15.91 1.83
CA GLY A 118 -12.94 -14.55 1.47
C GLY A 118 -12.12 -13.95 0.35
N PRO A 119 -12.61 -12.85 -0.27
CA PRO A 119 -11.85 -12.18 -1.32
C PRO A 119 -10.52 -11.65 -0.81
N ALA A 120 -9.48 -11.85 -1.60
CA ALA A 120 -8.13 -11.41 -1.26
C ALA A 120 -7.37 -11.11 -2.54
N TRP A 121 -6.19 -10.52 -2.42
CA TRP A 121 -5.36 -10.18 -3.56
C TRP A 121 -3.91 -10.56 -3.30
N PHE A 122 -3.25 -11.04 -4.36
CA PHE A 122 -1.82 -11.20 -4.32
C PHE A 122 -1.16 -9.82 -4.35
N VAL A 123 -0.13 -9.64 -3.53
CA VAL A 123 0.64 -8.41 -3.50
C VAL A 123 2.12 -8.72 -3.38
N SER A 124 2.95 -7.78 -3.78
CA SER A 124 4.39 -7.86 -3.63
C SER A 124 4.96 -6.46 -3.46
N ILE A 125 6.17 -6.38 -2.91
CA ILE A 125 6.90 -5.13 -2.81
C ILE A 125 7.87 -5.05 -3.99
N SER A 126 8.01 -3.86 -4.57
CA SER A 126 8.93 -3.65 -5.68
C SER A 126 10.34 -4.10 -5.30
N GLY A 127 10.98 -4.81 -6.22
CA GLY A 127 12.32 -5.36 -5.99
C GLY A 127 12.35 -6.69 -5.26
N SER A 128 11.21 -7.20 -4.80
CA SER A 128 11.11 -8.49 -4.14
C SER A 128 10.48 -9.54 -5.06
N SER A 129 10.89 -10.78 -4.91
CA SER A 129 10.26 -11.90 -5.60
C SER A 129 9.23 -12.62 -4.71
N GLU A 130 9.05 -12.19 -3.49
CA GLU A 130 8.09 -12.80 -2.57
C GLU A 130 6.69 -12.30 -2.85
N VAL A 131 5.72 -13.21 -2.76
CA VAL A 131 4.30 -12.92 -2.98
C VAL A 131 3.56 -13.13 -1.68
N PHE A 132 2.70 -12.17 -1.35
CA PHE A 132 1.88 -12.20 -0.15
C PHE A 132 0.42 -12.05 -0.53
N VAL A 133 -0.46 -12.24 0.44
CA VAL A 133 -1.91 -12.08 0.27
C VAL A 133 -2.41 -11.08 1.29
N ILE A 134 -3.21 -10.13 0.82
CA ILE A 134 -3.96 -9.22 1.69
C ILE A 134 -5.44 -9.40 1.42
N ASP A 135 -6.25 -9.26 2.47
CA ASP A 135 -7.70 -9.42 2.33
C ASP A 135 -8.36 -8.14 1.80
N GLN A 136 -9.66 -8.26 1.52
CA GLN A 136 -10.42 -7.15 0.98
C GLN A 136 -10.51 -5.97 1.96
N THR A 137 -10.54 -6.23 3.26
CA THR A 137 -10.62 -5.18 4.27
C THR A 137 -9.38 -4.28 4.20
N VAL A 138 -8.20 -4.89 4.13
CA VAL A 138 -6.94 -4.15 4.01
C VAL A 138 -6.92 -3.34 2.72
N LEU A 139 -7.25 -3.98 1.60
CA LEU A 139 -7.24 -3.27 0.32
C LEU A 139 -8.23 -2.12 0.31
N SER A 140 -9.43 -2.32 0.86
CA SER A 140 -10.44 -1.25 0.94
C SER A 140 -9.96 -0.08 1.79
N THR A 141 -9.27 -0.35 2.89
CA THR A 141 -8.68 0.71 3.73
C THR A 141 -7.66 1.52 2.95
N LEU A 142 -6.80 0.85 2.19
CA LEU A 142 -5.78 1.54 1.40
C LEU A 142 -6.43 2.39 0.31
N LYS A 143 -7.42 1.87 -0.39
CA LYS A 143 -8.13 2.61 -1.44
C LYS A 143 -8.89 3.81 -0.87
N ALA A 144 -9.50 3.66 0.28
CA ALA A 144 -10.32 4.71 0.89
C ALA A 144 -9.51 5.96 1.24
N GLY A 145 -8.19 5.83 1.42
CA GLY A 145 -7.33 6.96 1.70
C GLY A 145 -7.11 7.88 0.50
N PHE A 146 -7.38 7.40 -0.71
CA PHE A 146 -7.17 8.15 -1.94
C PHE A 146 -8.48 8.70 -2.52
N VAL A 147 -9.62 8.17 -2.09
CA VAL A 147 -10.93 8.58 -2.63
C VAL A 147 -11.83 9.01 -1.49
N ARG A 148 -12.74 9.88 -1.83
CA ARG A 148 -13.69 10.38 -0.87
C ARG A 148 -14.89 9.46 -0.69
#